data_e183dec15ace929f268d661ef31e753e
#
_entry.id   e183dec15ace929f268d661ef31e753e
#
_cell.length_a   1.000
_cell.length_b   1.000
_cell.length_c   1.000
_cell.angle_alpha   90.00
_cell.angle_beta   90.00
_cell.angle_gamma   90.00
#
_symmetry.space_group_name_H-M   'P 1'
#
loop_
_entity.id
_entity.type
_entity.pdbx_description
1 polymer ?
#
loop_
_entity_poly.entity_id
_entity_poly.type
_entity_poly.pdbx_seq_one_letter_code
_entity_poly.pdbx_strand_id
1 'polypeptide(L)' 'MNTIKDLTVREREVLKFLVEGLSSREIADKLYISINTVQYHRKQLLHKTDSRNVAELIGKAYRFKLIDLD' A
#
# COMPACT_ATOMS: atom_id res chain seq x y z
N MET A 1 1.67 -18.26 -8.23
CA MET A 1 2.33 -17.68 -7.44
C MET A 1 1.84 -16.55 -6.73
N ASN A 2 1.81 -16.54 -5.53
CA ASN A 2 1.22 -15.52 -4.76
C ASN A 2 2.22 -14.45 -4.36
N THR A 3 2.18 -13.34 -5.06
CA THR A 3 3.12 -12.26 -4.79
C THR A 3 2.70 -11.41 -3.60
N ILE A 4 1.51 -11.63 -3.05
CA ILE A 4 1.04 -10.87 -1.91
C ILE A 4 1.99 -11.02 -0.71
N LYS A 5 2.59 -12.17 -0.56
CA LYS A 5 3.52 -12.41 0.54
C LYS A 5 4.83 -11.67 0.39
N ASP A 6 5.07 -11.10 -0.78
CA ASP A 6 6.34 -10.45 -1.06
C ASP A 6 6.34 -8.95 -0.74
N LEU A 7 5.34 -8.47 -0.04
CA LEU A 7 5.32 -7.06 0.34
C LEU A 7 6.43 -6.76 1.33
N THR A 8 7.17 -5.69 1.05
CA THR A 8 8.20 -5.24 1.97
C THR A 8 7.57 -4.56 3.18
N VAL A 9 8.35 -4.35 4.22
CA VAL A 9 7.88 -3.63 5.40
C VAL A 9 7.38 -2.24 5.00
N ARG A 10 8.13 -1.55 4.15
CA ARG A 10 7.73 -0.20 3.73
C ARG A 10 6.45 -0.22 2.91
N GLU A 11 6.28 -1.23 2.06
CA GLU A 11 5.06 -1.36 1.29
C GLU A 11 3.86 -1.60 2.20
N ARG A 12 4.03 -2.39 3.24
CA ARG A 12 2.95 -2.62 4.21
C ARG A 12 2.60 -1.33 4.95
N GLU A 13 3.59 -0.52 5.28
CA GLU A 13 3.34 0.76 5.94
C GLU A 13 2.54 1.69 5.03
N VAL A 14 2.93 1.78 3.76
CA VAL A 14 2.21 2.60 2.80
C VAL A 14 0.78 2.08 2.64
N LEU A 15 0.62 0.76 2.52
CA LEU A 15 -0.71 0.16 2.37
C LEU A 15 -1.60 0.49 3.56
N LYS A 16 -1.06 0.40 4.76
CA LYS A 16 -1.83 0.71 5.96
C LYS A 16 -2.35 2.15 5.93
N PHE A 17 -1.50 3.09 5.55
CA PHE A 17 -1.93 4.48 5.44
C PHE A 17 -2.96 4.68 4.35
N LEU A 18 -2.84 3.97 3.23
CA LEU A 18 -3.85 4.03 2.17
C LEU A 18 -5.20 3.54 2.67
N VAL A 19 -5.20 2.46 3.43
CA VAL A 19 -6.43 1.93 4.01
C VAL A 19 -7.05 2.94 4.97
N GLU A 20 -6.22 3.70 5.68
CA GLU A 20 -6.70 4.74 6.59
C GLU A 20 -7.17 5.98 5.86
N GLY A 21 -6.99 6.05 4.56
CA GLY A 21 -7.48 7.16 3.76
C GLY A 21 -6.50 8.30 3.55
N LEU A 22 -5.24 8.12 3.88
CA LEU A 22 -4.26 9.17 3.69
C LEU A 22 -3.94 9.35 2.21
N SER A 23 -3.68 10.60 1.82
CA SER A 23 -3.19 10.92 0.48
C SER A 23 -1.71 10.57 0.38
N SER A 24 -1.18 10.55 -0.85
CA SER A 24 0.24 10.31 -1.05
C SER A 24 1.09 11.38 -0.35
N ARG A 25 0.62 12.63 -0.34
CA ARG A 25 1.33 13.70 0.33
C ARG A 25 1.39 13.46 1.84
N GLU A 26 0.25 13.07 2.41
CA GLU A 26 0.21 12.80 3.84
C GLU A 26 1.10 11.61 4.22
N ILE A 27 1.12 10.60 3.37
CA ILE A 27 1.98 9.44 3.60
C ILE A 27 3.45 9.86 3.54
N ALA A 28 3.80 10.67 2.54
CA ALA A 28 5.17 11.15 2.40
C ALA A 28 5.61 11.90 3.65
N ASP A 29 4.74 12.74 4.19
CA ASP A 29 5.03 13.49 5.40
C ASP A 29 5.22 12.56 6.60
N LYS A 30 4.36 11.56 6.72
CA LYS A 30 4.44 10.61 7.83
C LYS A 30 5.72 9.79 7.80
N LEU A 31 6.18 9.42 6.63
CA LEU A 31 7.32 8.53 6.48
C LEU A 31 8.63 9.26 6.21
N TYR A 32 8.57 10.59 6.09
CA TYR A 32 9.75 11.42 5.80
C TYR A 32 10.42 11.01 4.49
N ILE A 33 9.61 10.78 3.46
CA ILE A 33 10.08 10.44 2.12
C ILE A 33 9.38 11.34 1.12
N SER A 34 9.84 11.35 -0.11
CA SER A 34 9.24 12.19 -1.14
C SER A 34 7.90 11.58 -1.62
N ILE A 35 7.06 12.46 -2.18
CA ILE A 35 5.82 12.00 -2.79
C ILE A 35 6.12 11.02 -3.92
N ASN A 36 7.17 11.26 -4.69
CA ASN A 36 7.55 10.37 -5.77
C ASN A 36 7.86 8.96 -5.25
N THR A 37 8.51 8.87 -4.10
CA THR A 37 8.80 7.58 -3.49
C THR A 37 7.52 6.88 -3.07
N VAL A 38 6.56 7.64 -2.51
CA VAL A 38 5.26 7.06 -2.16
C VAL A 38 4.57 6.55 -3.42
N GLN A 39 4.58 7.31 -4.51
CA GLN A 39 3.96 6.87 -5.76
C GLN A 39 4.61 5.59 -6.28
N TYR A 40 5.92 5.48 -6.13
CA TYR A 40 6.63 4.26 -6.51
C TYR A 40 6.10 3.07 -5.68
N HIS A 41 5.98 3.24 -4.37
CA HIS A 41 5.48 2.16 -3.52
C HIS A 41 4.04 1.79 -3.85
N ARG A 42 3.19 2.79 -4.15
CA ARG A 42 1.82 2.51 -4.56
C ARG A 42 1.79 1.67 -5.83
N LYS A 43 2.62 2.02 -6.80
CA LYS A 43 2.69 1.29 -8.06
C LYS A 43 3.11 -0.15 -7.81
N GLN A 44 4.11 -0.35 -6.96
CA GLN A 44 4.55 -1.70 -6.62
C GLN A 44 3.46 -2.49 -5.92
N LEU A 45 2.72 -1.84 -5.01
CA LEU A 45 1.61 -2.49 -4.33
C LEU A 45 0.54 -2.95 -5.31
N LEU A 46 0.17 -2.08 -6.25
CA LEU A 46 -0.83 -2.46 -7.26
C LEU A 46 -0.34 -3.64 -8.07
N HIS A 47 0.92 -3.60 -8.47
CA HIS A 47 1.50 -4.66 -9.28
C HIS A 47 1.56 -5.99 -8.51
N LYS A 48 2.08 -5.95 -7.29
CA LYS A 48 2.27 -7.16 -6.49
C LYS A 48 0.97 -7.82 -6.09
N THR A 49 -0.10 -7.05 -5.96
CA THR A 49 -1.41 -7.58 -5.58
C THR A 49 -2.32 -7.77 -6.79
N ASP A 50 -1.80 -7.48 -7.99
CA ASP A 50 -2.60 -7.59 -9.21
C ASP A 50 -3.87 -6.75 -9.10
N SER A 51 -3.74 -5.53 -8.60
CA SER A 51 -4.85 -4.61 -8.42
C SER A 51 -4.81 -3.55 -9.51
N ARG A 52 -5.96 -3.14 -10.00
CA ARG A 52 -6.07 -2.14 -11.06
C ARG A 52 -6.07 -0.72 -10.54
N ASN A 53 -6.43 -0.55 -9.28
CA ASN A 53 -6.49 0.77 -8.66
C ASN A 53 -6.45 0.60 -7.14
N VAL A 54 -6.38 1.75 -6.44
CA VAL A 54 -6.24 1.73 -4.99
C VAL A 54 -7.48 1.14 -4.31
N ALA A 55 -8.67 1.38 -4.85
CA ALA A 55 -9.88 0.82 -4.25
C ALA A 55 -9.83 -0.71 -4.27
N GLU A 56 -9.39 -1.29 -5.37
CA GLU A 56 -9.25 -2.73 -5.46
C GLU A 56 -8.17 -3.23 -4.52
N LEU A 57 -7.07 -2.48 -4.43
CA LEU A 57 -5.98 -2.82 -3.51
C LEU A 57 -6.47 -2.87 -2.07
N ILE A 58 -7.24 -1.86 -1.66
CA ILE A 58 -7.79 -1.80 -0.30
C ILE A 58 -8.71 -2.99 -0.05
N GLY A 59 -9.56 -3.32 -1.02
CA GLY A 59 -10.42 -4.49 -0.91
C GLY A 59 -9.63 -5.76 -0.66
N LYS A 60 -8.52 -5.92 -1.38
CA LYS A 60 -7.66 -7.08 -1.20
C LYS A 60 -6.95 -7.08 0.14
N ALA A 61 -6.58 -5.89 0.63
CA ALA A 61 -5.93 -5.78 1.94
C ALA A 61 -6.85 -6.34 3.03
N TYR A 62 -8.14 -6.04 2.95
CA TYR A 62 -9.10 -6.59 3.90
C TYR A 62 -9.32 -8.08 3.68
N ARG A 63 -9.54 -8.47 2.43
CA ARG A 63 -9.88 -9.85 2.11
C ARG A 63 -8.77 -10.82 2.47
N PHE A 64 -7.54 -10.45 2.21
CA PHE A 64 -6.40 -11.34 2.43
C PHE A 64 -5.59 -10.99 3.65
N LYS A 65 -6.06 -10.04 4.44
CA LYS A 65 -5.41 -9.65 5.69
C LYS A 65 -3.95 -9.29 5.47
N LEU A 66 -3.71 -8.42 4.49
CA LEU A 66 -2.34 -8.00 4.15
C LEU A 66 -1.72 -7.11 5.20
N ILE A 67 -2.53 -6.51 6.03
CA ILE A 67 -2.08 -5.62 7.10
C ILE A 67 -2.85 -5.94 8.36
N ASP A 68 -2.34 -5.43 9.47
CA ASP A 68 -3.00 -5.55 10.76
C ASP A 68 -3.98 -4.38 10.88
N LEU A 69 -5.27 -4.68 10.98
CA LEU A 69 -6.30 -3.66 10.98
C LEU A 69 -6.83 -3.33 12.37
N ASP A 70 -6.22 -3.80 13.40
CA ASP A 70 -6.68 -3.53 14.76
C ASP A 70 -6.64 -2.07 15.12
#